data_923e46c2fed977d0fff1f9229ce6a537
#
_entry.id   923e46c2fed977d0fff1f9229ce6a537
#
_cell.length_a   1.000
_cell.length_b   1.000
_cell.length_c   1.000
_cell.angle_alpha   90.00
_cell.angle_beta   90.00
_cell.angle_gamma   90.00
#
_symmetry.space_group_name_H-M   'P 1'
#
loop_
_entity.id
_entity.type
_entity.pdbx_description
1 polymer ?
#
loop_
_entity_poly.entity_id
_entity_poly.type
_entity_poly.pdbx_seq_one_letter_code
_entity_poly.pdbx_strand_id
1 'polypeptide(L)'
;SFGLLLRDELAGERRRHFTVESWRTIVEQGADGRVVSEATVKVHAGGERIISTGEGNGPVNALDNALRAGLTAAFPELARLELVDYKVRILDGVTGTDAVTRVLVGTSDGSHEWTTTGVHENVIAASWLALEDAVAYGLLKAGRAAEASPATD
;
A
#
# COMPACT_ATOMS: atom_id res chain seq x y z
N SER A 1 -14.47 -6.16 17.57
CA SER A 1 -15.16 -5.86 16.33
C SER A 1 -14.41 -6.47 15.14
N PHE A 2 -15.12 -6.70 14.06
CA PHE A 2 -14.55 -7.29 12.86
C PHE A 2 -13.37 -6.46 12.32
N GLY A 3 -13.51 -5.14 12.33
CA GLY A 3 -12.45 -4.26 11.84
C GLY A 3 -11.16 -4.34 12.64
N LEU A 4 -11.25 -4.55 13.93
CA LEU A 4 -10.07 -4.68 14.77
C LEU A 4 -9.33 -5.98 14.50
N LEU A 5 -10.05 -7.09 14.37
CA LEU A 5 -9.46 -8.38 14.03
C LEU A 5 -8.74 -8.33 12.69
N LEU A 6 -9.33 -7.67 11.72
CA LEU A 6 -8.71 -7.55 10.41
C LEU A 6 -7.40 -6.76 10.46
N ARG A 7 -7.34 -5.69 11.24
CA ARG A 7 -6.11 -4.91 11.41
C ARG A 7 -5.00 -5.73 12.04
N ASP A 8 -5.33 -6.53 13.04
CA ASP A 8 -4.35 -7.41 13.68
C ASP A 8 -3.83 -8.45 12.72
N GLU A 9 -4.70 -9.05 11.91
CA GLU A 9 -4.30 -9.99 10.88
C GLU A 9 -3.37 -9.34 9.85
N LEU A 10 -3.70 -8.13 9.39
CA LEU A 10 -2.90 -7.42 8.40
C LEU A 10 -1.54 -7.03 8.97
N ALA A 11 -1.49 -6.59 10.23
CA ALA A 11 -0.23 -6.27 10.88
C ALA A 11 0.66 -7.51 11.01
N GLY A 12 0.07 -8.65 11.32
CA GLY A 12 0.79 -9.93 11.38
C GLY A 12 1.33 -10.34 10.01
N GLU A 13 0.53 -10.20 8.96
CA GLU A 13 0.95 -10.53 7.60
C GLU A 13 2.08 -9.63 7.12
N ARG A 14 2.03 -8.33 7.41
CA ARG A 14 3.13 -7.43 7.07
C ARG A 14 4.43 -7.87 7.71
N ARG A 15 4.42 -8.10 9.01
CA ARG A 15 5.64 -8.50 9.74
C ARG A 15 6.18 -9.83 9.26
N ARG A 16 5.30 -10.71 8.81
CA ARG A 16 5.67 -12.04 8.34
C ARG A 16 6.33 -12.02 6.97
N HIS A 17 5.89 -11.13 6.09
CA HIS A 17 6.32 -11.10 4.70
C HIS A 17 7.31 -9.99 4.40
N PHE A 18 7.08 -8.81 4.95
CA PHE A 18 7.97 -7.70 4.72
C PHE A 18 7.90 -6.69 5.85
N THR A 19 8.96 -5.91 5.97
CA THR A 19 9.01 -4.75 6.86
C THR A 19 9.45 -3.55 6.07
N VAL A 20 8.93 -2.38 6.44
CA VAL A 20 9.22 -1.13 5.74
C VAL A 20 10.30 -0.37 6.51
N GLU A 21 11.41 -0.08 5.85
CA GLU A 21 12.46 0.74 6.43
C GLU A 21 12.12 2.22 6.29
N SER A 22 11.75 2.65 5.09
CA SER A 22 11.38 4.04 4.82
C SER A 22 10.66 4.17 3.49
N TRP A 23 9.97 5.27 3.34
CA TRP A 23 9.40 5.69 2.06
C TRP A 23 9.52 7.20 1.94
N ARG A 24 9.58 7.67 0.71
CA ARG A 24 9.56 9.11 0.45
C ARG A 24 8.95 9.37 -0.91
N THR A 25 8.38 10.56 -1.07
CA THR A 25 7.86 11.04 -2.35
C THR A 25 8.50 12.37 -2.68
N ILE A 26 8.71 12.60 -3.96
CA ILE A 26 9.19 13.87 -4.49
C ILE A 26 8.19 14.30 -5.56
N VAL A 27 7.68 15.53 -5.43
CA VAL A 27 6.81 16.12 -6.44
C VAL A 27 7.62 17.21 -7.13
N GLU A 28 7.73 17.11 -8.44
CA GLU A 28 8.56 18.02 -9.22
C GLU A 28 7.73 18.59 -10.38
N GLN A 29 7.83 19.90 -10.56
CA GLN A 29 7.29 20.54 -11.73
C GLN A 29 8.44 20.85 -12.69
N GLY A 30 8.35 20.29 -13.90
CA GLY A 30 9.36 20.51 -14.92
C GLY A 30 9.21 21.87 -15.61
N ALA A 31 10.18 22.18 -16.46
CA ALA A 31 10.21 23.44 -17.20
C ALA A 31 9.01 23.60 -18.14
N ASP A 32 8.41 22.47 -18.57
CA ASP A 32 7.24 22.45 -19.43
C ASP A 32 5.92 22.62 -18.65
N GLY A 33 6.00 22.79 -17.33
CA GLY A 33 4.83 22.93 -16.46
C GLY A 33 4.21 21.62 -16.01
N ARG A 34 4.71 20.47 -16.49
CA ARG A 34 4.20 19.17 -16.07
C ARG A 34 4.67 18.84 -14.66
N VAL A 35 3.75 18.27 -13.89
CA VAL A 35 4.03 17.84 -12.51
C VAL A 35 4.14 16.32 -12.51
N VAL A 36 5.26 15.81 -12.00
CA VAL A 36 5.54 14.39 -11.92
C VAL A 36 5.85 14.04 -10.47
N SER A 37 5.38 12.90 -10.03
CA SER A 37 5.69 12.38 -8.69
C SER A 37 6.58 11.16 -8.81
N GLU A 38 7.59 11.11 -7.95
CA GLU A 38 8.47 9.95 -7.79
C GLU A 38 8.41 9.47 -6.36
N ALA A 39 8.58 8.19 -6.17
CA ALA A 39 8.66 7.60 -4.83
C ALA A 39 9.86 6.66 -4.74
N THR A 40 10.46 6.62 -3.57
CA THR A 40 11.47 5.62 -3.23
C THR A 40 11.01 4.89 -1.98
N VAL A 41 11.00 3.57 -2.05
CA VAL A 41 10.57 2.71 -0.95
C VAL A 41 11.72 1.77 -0.61
N LYS A 42 12.01 1.66 0.68
CA LYS A 42 13.03 0.74 1.19
C LYS A 42 12.35 -0.25 2.11
N VAL A 43 12.43 -1.52 1.74
CA VAL A 43 11.76 -2.61 2.47
C VAL A 43 12.73 -3.77 2.65
N HIS A 44 12.39 -4.63 3.60
CA HIS A 44 13.08 -5.90 3.80
C HIS A 44 12.09 -7.02 3.56
N ALA A 45 12.41 -7.94 2.66
CA ALA A 45 11.56 -9.08 2.34
C ALA A 45 12.44 -10.26 1.92
N GLY A 46 12.08 -11.44 2.41
CA GLY A 46 12.83 -12.65 2.05
C GLY A 46 14.28 -12.62 2.47
N GLY A 47 14.61 -11.90 3.54
CA GLY A 47 16.01 -11.78 4.00
C GLY A 47 16.83 -10.76 3.23
N GLU A 48 16.24 -10.04 2.29
CA GLU A 48 16.93 -9.07 1.47
C GLU A 48 16.41 -7.66 1.71
N ARG A 49 17.32 -6.69 1.60
CA ARG A 49 16.96 -5.28 1.60
C ARG A 49 16.70 -4.84 0.17
N ILE A 50 15.53 -4.31 -0.07
CA ILE A 50 15.08 -3.92 -1.40
C ILE A 50 14.86 -2.40 -1.42
N ILE A 51 15.48 -1.74 -2.39
CA ILE A 51 15.25 -0.32 -2.64
C ILE A 51 14.61 -0.22 -4.02
N SER A 52 13.42 0.32 -4.08
CA SER A 52 12.74 0.45 -5.35
C SER A 52 12.18 1.85 -5.55
N THR A 53 12.01 2.21 -6.80
CA THR A 53 11.47 3.51 -7.20
C THR A 53 10.25 3.32 -8.06
N GLY A 54 9.40 4.33 -8.08
CA GLY A 54 8.23 4.35 -8.93
C GLY A 54 7.87 5.78 -9.29
N GLU A 55 7.24 5.94 -10.42
CA GLU A 55 6.72 7.21 -10.87
C GLU A 55 5.20 7.10 -11.02
N GLY A 56 4.52 8.22 -10.93
CA GLY A 56 3.09 8.26 -11.09
C GLY A 56 2.58 9.67 -11.26
N ASN A 57 1.29 9.78 -11.55
CA ASN A 57 0.62 11.06 -11.73
C ASN A 57 0.48 11.84 -10.42
N GLY A 58 0.56 11.14 -9.31
CA GLY A 58 0.51 11.74 -7.98
C GLY A 58 1.34 10.93 -7.00
N PRO A 59 1.52 11.45 -5.76
CA PRO A 59 2.38 10.78 -4.77
C PRO A 59 1.93 9.37 -4.43
N VAL A 60 0.63 9.13 -4.35
CA VAL A 60 0.09 7.83 -3.96
C VAL A 60 0.31 6.81 -5.06
N ASN A 61 0.09 7.19 -6.30
CA ASN A 61 0.33 6.31 -7.44
C ASN A 61 1.82 5.95 -7.52
N ALA A 62 2.70 6.93 -7.30
CA ALA A 62 4.14 6.69 -7.29
C ALA A 62 4.56 5.73 -6.17
N LEU A 63 4.01 5.92 -4.96
CA LEU A 63 4.27 5.02 -3.83
C LEU A 63 3.78 3.60 -4.10
N ASP A 64 2.58 3.47 -4.66
CA ASP A 64 2.02 2.17 -5.00
C ASP A 64 2.89 1.45 -6.03
N ASN A 65 3.32 2.16 -7.07
CA ASN A 65 4.18 1.59 -8.09
C ASN A 65 5.54 1.17 -7.52
N ALA A 66 6.13 1.99 -6.65
CA ALA A 66 7.41 1.66 -6.02
C ALA A 66 7.30 0.44 -5.10
N LEU A 67 6.26 0.39 -4.28
CA LEU A 67 6.04 -0.71 -3.35
C LEU A 67 5.84 -2.03 -4.09
N ARG A 68 4.98 -2.04 -5.09
CA ARG A 68 4.71 -3.25 -5.88
C ARG A 68 5.93 -3.68 -6.68
N ALA A 69 6.65 -2.74 -7.29
CA ALA A 69 7.88 -3.06 -8.03
C ALA A 69 8.91 -3.73 -7.12
N GLY A 70 9.06 -3.23 -5.90
CA GLY A 70 10.02 -3.80 -4.95
C GLY A 70 9.62 -5.18 -4.46
N LEU A 71 8.36 -5.40 -4.19
CA LEU A 71 7.89 -6.65 -3.59
C LEU A 71 7.54 -7.74 -4.60
N THR A 72 7.29 -7.40 -5.86
CA THR A 72 6.87 -8.38 -6.87
C THR A 72 7.95 -9.45 -7.10
N ALA A 73 9.23 -9.09 -6.97
CA ALA A 73 10.30 -10.06 -7.13
C ALA A 73 10.23 -11.16 -6.06
N ALA A 74 9.89 -10.80 -4.83
CA ALA A 74 9.73 -11.75 -3.72
C ALA A 74 8.36 -12.42 -3.72
N PHE A 75 7.34 -11.71 -4.17
CA PHE A 75 5.95 -12.17 -4.17
C PHE A 75 5.32 -11.93 -5.54
N PRO A 76 5.52 -12.85 -6.51
CA PRO A 76 5.02 -12.65 -7.87
C PRO A 76 3.51 -12.44 -7.98
N GLU A 77 2.73 -12.92 -7.01
CA GLU A 77 1.28 -12.74 -6.96
C GLU A 77 0.88 -11.28 -6.87
N LEU A 78 1.77 -10.39 -6.41
CA LEU A 78 1.49 -8.97 -6.33
C LEU A 78 1.40 -8.30 -7.70
N ALA A 79 1.88 -8.94 -8.75
CA ALA A 79 1.76 -8.42 -10.10
C ALA A 79 0.31 -8.31 -10.56
N ARG A 80 -0.60 -9.05 -9.92
CA ARG A 80 -2.04 -9.01 -10.23
C ARG A 80 -2.78 -7.89 -9.54
N LEU A 81 -2.15 -7.26 -8.55
CA LEU A 81 -2.81 -6.20 -7.78
C LEU A 81 -2.84 -4.91 -8.56
N GLU A 82 -3.97 -4.26 -8.53
CA GLU A 82 -4.20 -2.99 -9.19
C GLU A 82 -4.96 -2.06 -8.26
N LEU A 83 -4.53 -0.81 -8.21
CA LEU A 83 -5.23 0.23 -7.46
C LEU A 83 -6.44 0.65 -8.29
N VAL A 84 -7.65 0.42 -7.79
CA VAL A 84 -8.89 0.69 -8.53
C VAL A 84 -9.69 1.84 -7.96
N ASP A 85 -9.39 2.29 -6.75
CA ASP A 85 -10.10 3.40 -6.13
C ASP A 85 -9.22 4.08 -5.10
N TYR A 86 -9.40 5.39 -4.96
CA TYR A 86 -8.68 6.19 -3.99
C TYR A 86 -9.58 7.34 -3.55
N LYS A 87 -9.85 7.41 -2.26
CA LYS A 87 -10.70 8.46 -1.69
C LYS A 87 -10.05 9.04 -0.46
N VAL A 88 -10.13 10.36 -0.33
CA VAL A 88 -9.60 11.09 0.80
C VAL A 88 -10.75 11.81 1.49
N ARG A 89 -10.82 11.69 2.80
CA ARG A 89 -11.78 12.40 3.62
C ARG A 89 -11.07 13.06 4.78
N ILE A 90 -11.31 14.34 4.96
CA ILE A 90 -10.81 15.07 6.12
C ILE A 90 -11.83 14.88 7.25
N LEU A 91 -11.35 14.36 8.37
CA LEU A 91 -12.18 14.18 9.55
C LEU A 91 -12.07 15.46 10.38
N ASP A 92 -13.21 16.09 10.63
CA ASP A 92 -13.24 17.33 11.40
C ASP A 92 -12.82 17.07 12.84
N GLY A 93 -11.65 17.60 13.20
CA GLY A 93 -11.31 17.75 14.59
C GLY A 93 -12.10 18.90 15.19
N VAL A 94 -12.32 18.84 16.48
CA VAL A 94 -13.06 19.87 17.22
C VAL A 94 -12.35 21.22 17.16
N THR A 95 -11.05 21.22 16.90
CA THR A 95 -10.24 22.42 16.68
C THR A 95 -9.50 22.23 15.36
N GLY A 96 -9.68 23.16 14.44
CA GLY A 96 -9.21 23.05 13.05
C GLY A 96 -7.74 22.76 12.83
N THR A 97 -6.90 22.77 13.87
CA THR A 97 -5.47 22.47 13.76
C THR A 97 -5.14 20.99 13.87
N ASP A 98 -6.09 20.16 14.31
CA ASP A 98 -5.88 18.73 14.51
C ASP A 98 -6.66 17.89 13.51
N ALA A 99 -6.80 18.40 12.28
CA ALA A 99 -7.51 17.67 11.23
C ALA A 99 -6.78 16.37 10.89
N VAL A 100 -7.52 15.28 10.97
CA VAL A 100 -7.01 13.94 10.64
C VAL A 100 -7.57 13.55 9.29
N THR A 101 -6.73 12.99 8.45
CA THR A 101 -7.13 12.54 7.12
C THR A 101 -7.33 11.03 7.12
N ARG A 102 -8.45 10.61 6.57
CA ARG A 102 -8.73 9.20 6.30
C ARG A 102 -8.60 8.96 4.80
N VAL A 103 -7.80 7.97 4.45
CA VAL A 103 -7.63 7.55 3.06
C VAL A 103 -8.22 6.15 2.91
N LEU A 104 -9.00 5.96 1.85
CA LEU A 104 -9.55 4.67 1.47
C LEU A 104 -8.90 4.27 0.15
N VAL A 105 -8.33 3.08 0.12
CA VAL A 105 -7.70 2.53 -1.07
C VAL A 105 -8.45 1.27 -1.48
N GLY A 106 -8.94 1.26 -2.71
CA GLY A 106 -9.55 0.07 -3.31
C GLY A 106 -8.53 -0.66 -4.16
N THR A 107 -8.43 -1.96 -3.98
CA THR A 107 -7.47 -2.82 -4.68
C THR A 107 -8.20 -4.00 -5.31
N SER A 108 -7.76 -4.43 -6.47
CA SER A 108 -8.30 -5.59 -7.16
C SER A 108 -7.17 -6.56 -7.53
N ASP A 109 -7.45 -7.86 -7.44
CA ASP A 109 -6.55 -8.89 -7.95
C ASP A 109 -7.03 -9.48 -9.28
N GLY A 110 -8.05 -8.85 -9.87
CA GLY A 110 -8.69 -9.33 -11.09
C GLY A 110 -9.95 -10.17 -10.84
N SER A 111 -10.07 -10.74 -9.64
CA SER A 111 -11.21 -11.59 -9.27
C SER A 111 -11.99 -11.02 -8.09
N HIS A 112 -11.28 -10.35 -7.18
CA HIS A 112 -11.86 -9.80 -5.97
C HIS A 112 -11.35 -8.38 -5.76
N GLU A 113 -12.16 -7.58 -5.08
CA GLU A 113 -11.77 -6.24 -4.69
C GLU A 113 -11.88 -6.10 -3.18
N TRP A 114 -11.00 -5.29 -2.61
CA TRP A 114 -11.05 -4.98 -1.18
C TRP A 114 -10.66 -3.54 -0.94
N THR A 115 -11.08 -3.02 0.19
CA THR A 115 -10.80 -1.64 0.59
C THR A 115 -10.02 -1.64 1.89
N THR A 116 -8.96 -0.86 1.93
CA THR A 116 -8.16 -0.65 3.13
C THR A 116 -8.16 0.82 3.49
N THR A 117 -7.89 1.11 4.74
CA THR A 117 -8.00 2.45 5.29
C THR A 117 -6.73 2.84 6.02
N GLY A 118 -6.28 4.07 5.79
CA GLY A 118 -5.22 4.66 6.58
C GLY A 118 -5.70 5.97 7.20
N VAL A 119 -5.28 6.23 8.42
CA VAL A 119 -5.64 7.45 9.14
C VAL A 119 -4.37 8.10 9.67
N HIS A 120 -4.15 9.37 9.34
CA HIS A 120 -2.98 10.11 9.76
C HIS A 120 -3.24 11.61 9.55
N GLU A 121 -2.51 12.45 10.26
CA GLU A 121 -2.57 13.90 10.04
C GLU A 121 -2.08 14.26 8.64
N ASN A 122 -1.08 13.55 8.15
CA ASN A 122 -0.51 13.75 6.83
C ASN A 122 -1.20 12.83 5.82
N VAL A 123 -1.71 13.39 4.72
CA VAL A 123 -2.46 12.62 3.73
C VAL A 123 -1.60 11.56 3.04
N ILE A 124 -0.33 11.83 2.83
CA ILE A 124 0.55 10.87 2.19
C ILE A 124 0.87 9.71 3.13
N ALA A 125 1.10 10.01 4.42
CA ALA A 125 1.29 8.96 5.43
C ALA A 125 0.04 8.11 5.60
N ALA A 126 -1.15 8.72 5.58
CA ALA A 126 -2.41 7.98 5.62
C ALA A 126 -2.54 7.07 4.40
N SER A 127 -2.19 7.57 3.23
CA SER A 127 -2.21 6.80 1.99
C SER A 127 -1.26 5.62 2.06
N TRP A 128 -0.06 5.84 2.59
CA TRP A 128 0.93 4.77 2.75
C TRP A 128 0.40 3.64 3.65
N LEU A 129 -0.23 3.99 4.77
CA LEU A 129 -0.82 2.98 5.67
C LEU A 129 -1.86 2.14 4.95
N ALA A 130 -2.72 2.77 4.15
CA ALA A 130 -3.73 2.06 3.37
C ALA A 130 -3.10 1.16 2.31
N LEU A 131 -2.03 1.61 1.65
CA LEU A 131 -1.31 0.82 0.65
C LEU A 131 -0.61 -0.40 1.26
N GLU A 132 0.05 -0.23 2.41
CA GLU A 132 0.66 -1.35 3.12
C GLU A 132 -0.39 -2.42 3.46
N ASP A 133 -1.52 -2.01 3.98
CA ASP A 133 -2.60 -2.92 4.34
C ASP A 133 -3.21 -3.59 3.12
N ALA A 134 -3.30 -2.87 2.00
CA ALA A 134 -3.81 -3.43 0.75
C ALA A 134 -2.91 -4.58 0.26
N VAL A 135 -1.60 -4.37 0.31
CA VAL A 135 -0.63 -5.39 -0.09
C VAL A 135 -0.64 -6.56 0.89
N ALA A 136 -0.67 -6.27 2.20
CA ALA A 136 -0.72 -7.31 3.22
C ALA A 136 -1.97 -8.19 3.06
N TYR A 137 -3.12 -7.58 2.76
CA TYR A 137 -4.34 -8.33 2.51
C TYR A 137 -4.22 -9.20 1.26
N GLY A 138 -3.61 -8.68 0.19
CA GLY A 138 -3.35 -9.44 -1.02
C GLY A 138 -2.49 -10.67 -0.76
N LEU A 139 -1.46 -10.53 0.06
CA LEU A 139 -0.60 -11.64 0.46
C LEU A 139 -1.34 -12.64 1.33
N LEU A 140 -2.17 -12.16 2.25
CA LEU A 140 -3.00 -13.02 3.10
C LEU A 140 -3.95 -13.87 2.25
N LYS A 141 -4.62 -13.27 1.28
CA LYS A 141 -5.53 -13.98 0.36
C LYS A 141 -4.78 -15.00 -0.47
N ALA A 142 -3.62 -14.64 -1.00
CA ALA A 142 -2.81 -15.55 -1.80
C ALA A 142 -2.35 -16.75 -0.96
N GLY A 143 -1.97 -16.52 0.30
CA GLY A 143 -1.62 -17.59 1.23
C GLY A 143 -2.77 -18.52 1.51
N ARG A 144 -3.96 -18.00 1.75
CA ARG A 144 -5.16 -18.80 1.98
C ARG A 144 -5.55 -19.61 0.75
N ALA A 145 -5.42 -19.02 -0.43
CA ALA A 145 -5.71 -19.73 -1.68
C ALA A 145 -4.74 -20.88 -1.89
N ALA A 146 -3.44 -20.67 -1.60
CA ALA A 146 -2.43 -21.71 -1.71
C ALA A 146 -2.68 -22.85 -0.72
N GLU A 147 -3.11 -22.52 0.51
CA GLU A 147 -3.45 -23.53 1.52
C GLU A 147 -4.71 -24.30 1.16
N ALA A 148 -5.69 -23.65 0.53
CA ALA A 148 -6.94 -24.27 0.13
C ALA A 148 -6.77 -25.20 -1.09
N SER A 149 -5.72 -24.97 -1.90
CA SER A 149 -5.42 -25.83 -3.04
C SER A 149 -4.53 -26.95 -2.58
N PRO A 150 -5.04 -28.21 -2.54
CA PRO A 150 -4.16 -29.33 -2.19
C PRO A 150 -3.04 -29.44 -3.21
N ALA A 151 -1.83 -29.62 -2.72
CA ALA A 151 -0.70 -29.84 -3.60
C ALA A 151 -0.97 -31.09 -4.43
N THR A 152 -1.11 -30.91 -5.74
CA THR A 152 -1.19 -32.03 -6.65
C THR A 152 0.23 -32.41 -7.02
N ASP A 153 0.63 -33.56 -6.59
CA ASP A 153 1.92 -34.13 -6.98
C ASP A 153 1.94 -34.47 -8.45
#